data_f0d4e4c76c18f12136275f0183851d74
#
_entry.id   f0d4e4c76c18f12136275f0183851d74
#
_cell.length_a   1.000
_cell.length_b   1.000
_cell.length_c   1.000
_cell.angle_alpha   90.00
_cell.angle_beta   90.00
_cell.angle_gamma   90.00
#
_symmetry.space_group_name_H-M   'P 1'
#
loop_
_entity.id
_entity.type
_entity.pdbx_description
1 polymer ?
#
loop_
_entity_poly.entity_id
_entity_poly.type
_entity_poly.pdbx_seq_one_letter_code
_entity_poly.pdbx_strand_id
1 'polypeptide(L)'
;MKNNLRMKRVCKRKVMIDALTVCFEVGNRYHYDRISELEYGEIYDLYEFQLVRVEGRYYNNVYTIIYMDGDNQVEFGQLKFNIGKVANPNNLHDNGNPKVWISLNNQSLYSNDQYYLGFIATKLGLEPHNITTLDLCLDTSFNVSRLLRQHIRNKFITTILNGTKVKDRNADRPEITYTFSGSLDKDKYLTVNVKQRNAMKDKTRGVTLTTYDKLAEIRNSSGKNYILDYYKEPLERLYRTEVHLNNAEIKEYLDSRGLFFNYYMIDEALLEEMFFYHLNSVIRFKDGRQDIRWEHLLGRVS
;
A
#
# COMPACT_ATOMS: atom_id res chain seq x y z
N MET A 1 -34.28 -20.60 22.61
CA MET A 1 -33.61 -20.82 21.30
C MET A 1 -32.45 -19.88 21.21
N LYS A 2 -31.20 -20.34 21.41
CA LYS A 2 -29.99 -19.53 21.23
C LYS A 2 -29.65 -19.54 19.74
N ASN A 3 -29.98 -18.46 19.02
CA ASN A 3 -29.52 -18.27 17.67
C ASN A 3 -28.00 -18.09 17.67
N ASN A 4 -27.27 -19.17 17.41
CA ASN A 4 -25.87 -19.14 17.05
C ASN A 4 -25.77 -18.48 15.65
N LEU A 5 -25.75 -17.16 15.62
CA LEU A 5 -25.26 -16.41 14.45
C LEU A 5 -23.77 -16.73 14.34
N ARG A 6 -23.42 -17.81 13.61
CA ARG A 6 -22.07 -18.00 13.07
C ARG A 6 -21.75 -16.76 12.28
N MET A 7 -20.94 -15.86 12.82
CA MET A 7 -20.36 -14.76 12.04
C MET A 7 -19.67 -15.39 10.84
N LYS A 8 -20.20 -15.15 9.64
CA LYS A 8 -19.52 -15.52 8.40
C LYS A 8 -18.16 -14.82 8.40
N ARG A 9 -17.10 -15.59 8.53
CA ARG A 9 -15.72 -15.09 8.52
C ARG A 9 -15.37 -14.73 7.08
N VAL A 10 -14.75 -13.57 6.87
CA VAL A 10 -14.14 -13.23 5.56
C VAL A 10 -13.20 -14.37 5.18
N CYS A 11 -13.48 -15.05 4.06
CA CYS A 11 -12.85 -16.32 3.71
C CYS A 11 -11.37 -16.24 3.30
N LYS A 12 -10.82 -15.05 3.04
CA LYS A 12 -9.41 -14.90 2.62
C LYS A 12 -8.71 -13.92 3.56
N ARG A 13 -8.02 -14.47 4.55
CA ARG A 13 -7.19 -13.70 5.50
C ARG A 13 -5.73 -13.74 5.07
N LYS A 14 -5.42 -13.25 3.89
CA LYS A 14 -4.05 -13.09 3.46
C LYS A 14 -3.68 -11.61 3.41
N VAL A 15 -2.42 -11.31 3.65
CA VAL A 15 -1.87 -9.99 3.38
C VAL A 15 -1.83 -9.79 1.87
N MET A 16 -2.27 -8.63 1.42
CA MET A 16 -2.35 -8.26 0.01
C MET A 16 -1.57 -6.97 -0.23
N ILE A 17 -1.19 -6.75 -1.47
CA ILE A 17 -0.66 -5.46 -1.92
C ILE A 17 -1.85 -4.58 -2.30
N ASP A 18 -1.93 -3.37 -1.71
CA ASP A 18 -2.97 -2.37 -2.05
C ASP A 18 -2.44 -1.25 -2.95
N ALA A 19 -1.13 -0.96 -2.88
CA ALA A 19 -0.45 -0.08 -3.82
C ALA A 19 1.00 -0.53 -4.03
N LEU A 20 1.49 -0.38 -5.26
CA LEU A 20 2.86 -0.71 -5.62
C LEU A 20 3.38 0.30 -6.64
N THR A 21 4.53 0.90 -6.33
CA THR A 21 5.31 1.71 -7.27
C THR A 21 6.74 1.21 -7.31
N VAL A 22 7.19 0.85 -8.49
CA VAL A 22 8.56 0.38 -8.74
C VAL A 22 9.32 1.41 -9.55
N CYS A 23 10.56 1.66 -9.17
CA CYS A 23 11.53 2.45 -9.93
C CYS A 23 12.42 1.52 -10.73
N PHE A 24 12.64 1.87 -11.97
CA PHE A 24 13.51 1.21 -12.92
C PHE A 24 14.59 2.16 -13.43
N GLU A 25 15.70 1.61 -13.87
CA GLU A 25 16.70 2.31 -14.68
C GLU A 25 16.50 1.99 -16.16
N VAL A 26 16.82 2.94 -17.01
CA VAL A 26 16.75 2.73 -18.46
C VAL A 26 18.02 2.00 -18.91
N GLY A 27 17.91 0.69 -19.13
CA GLY A 27 18.99 -0.14 -19.67
C GLY A 27 19.11 0.03 -21.19
N ASN A 28 17.99 0.08 -21.92
CA ASN A 28 17.94 0.34 -23.35
C ASN A 28 17.10 1.58 -23.64
N ARG A 29 17.69 2.58 -24.30
CA ARG A 29 17.06 3.88 -24.56
C ARG A 29 16.08 3.90 -25.72
N TYR A 30 16.01 2.87 -26.55
CA TYR A 30 15.21 2.87 -27.77
C TYR A 30 13.74 3.27 -27.55
N HIS A 31 13.05 2.61 -26.60
CA HIS A 31 11.67 2.94 -26.28
C HIS A 31 11.56 4.22 -25.45
N TYR A 32 12.49 4.43 -24.51
CA TYR A 32 12.51 5.62 -23.67
C TYR A 32 12.58 6.92 -24.49
N ASP A 33 13.48 6.99 -25.47
CA ASP A 33 13.64 8.17 -26.31
C ASP A 33 12.37 8.42 -27.14
N ARG A 34 11.77 7.37 -27.73
CA ARG A 34 10.53 7.47 -28.51
C ARG A 34 9.33 7.94 -27.69
N ILE A 35 9.10 7.34 -26.51
CA ILE A 35 7.98 7.76 -25.69
C ILE A 35 8.20 9.16 -25.08
N SER A 36 9.44 9.61 -24.89
CA SER A 36 9.72 10.94 -24.37
C SER A 36 9.31 12.07 -25.32
N GLU A 37 9.23 11.79 -26.62
CA GLU A 37 8.87 12.73 -27.67
C GLU A 37 7.36 12.82 -27.94
N LEU A 38 6.56 11.90 -27.39
CA LEU A 38 5.11 11.91 -27.61
C LEU A 38 4.47 13.18 -27.07
N GLU A 39 3.48 13.69 -27.78
CA GLU A 39 2.62 14.78 -27.34
C GLU A 39 1.43 14.30 -26.49
N TYR A 40 0.76 15.22 -25.84
CA TYR A 40 -0.43 14.92 -25.03
C TYR A 40 -1.53 14.25 -25.86
N GLY A 41 -2.03 13.12 -25.38
CA GLY A 41 -3.06 12.32 -26.03
C GLY A 41 -2.53 11.33 -27.06
N GLU A 42 -1.25 11.38 -27.43
CA GLU A 42 -0.66 10.40 -28.32
C GLU A 42 -0.50 9.04 -27.65
N ILE A 43 -0.50 8.01 -28.50
CA ILE A 43 -0.48 6.60 -28.09
C ILE A 43 0.80 5.96 -28.65
N TYR A 44 1.48 5.22 -27.79
CA TYR A 44 2.57 4.35 -28.17
C TYR A 44 2.16 2.87 -27.97
N ASP A 45 2.11 2.13 -29.06
CA ASP A 45 1.81 0.71 -29.00
C ASP A 45 3.03 -0.08 -28.52
N LEU A 46 2.83 -0.83 -27.44
CA LEU A 46 3.81 -1.71 -26.83
C LEU A 46 3.24 -3.13 -26.76
N TYR A 47 3.26 -3.84 -27.88
CA TYR A 47 2.66 -5.18 -28.01
C TYR A 47 1.15 -5.17 -27.65
N GLU A 48 0.75 -5.94 -26.63
CA GLU A 48 -0.63 -5.96 -26.13
C GLU A 48 -0.99 -4.76 -25.25
N PHE A 49 -0.02 -3.90 -24.94
CA PHE A 49 -0.22 -2.70 -24.15
C PHE A 49 -0.16 -1.43 -25.00
N GLN A 50 -0.82 -0.42 -24.50
CA GLN A 50 -0.74 0.94 -25.04
C GLN A 50 -0.29 1.91 -23.96
N LEU A 51 0.64 2.78 -24.28
CA LEU A 51 1.06 3.90 -23.44
C LEU A 51 0.41 5.17 -23.98
N VAL A 52 -0.58 5.68 -23.25
CA VAL A 52 -1.29 6.90 -23.62
C VAL A 52 -0.70 8.07 -22.86
N ARG A 53 -0.17 9.06 -23.56
CA ARG A 53 0.39 10.27 -22.96
C ARG A 53 -0.70 11.08 -22.26
N VAL A 54 -0.53 11.35 -20.96
CA VAL A 54 -1.47 12.12 -20.15
C VAL A 54 -0.77 13.28 -19.44
N GLU A 55 -1.56 14.24 -18.95
CA GLU A 55 -1.03 15.37 -18.18
C GLU A 55 -0.49 14.91 -16.82
N GLY A 56 0.69 15.39 -16.45
CA GLY A 56 1.33 15.08 -15.18
C GLY A 56 1.46 16.30 -14.28
N ARG A 57 1.20 16.14 -12.98
CA ARG A 57 1.36 17.23 -12.01
C ARG A 57 2.82 17.48 -11.62
N TYR A 58 3.58 16.41 -11.41
CA TYR A 58 4.97 16.45 -10.91
C TYR A 58 5.99 15.91 -11.88
N TYR A 59 5.57 15.10 -12.83
CA TYR A 59 6.40 14.51 -13.87
C TYR A 59 6.06 15.14 -15.21
N ASN A 60 7.06 15.45 -16.02
CA ASN A 60 6.84 15.99 -17.36
C ASN A 60 6.30 14.92 -18.32
N ASN A 61 6.67 13.67 -18.08
CA ASN A 61 6.26 12.53 -18.88
C ASN A 61 5.44 11.57 -18.02
N VAL A 62 4.14 11.49 -18.30
CA VAL A 62 3.20 10.58 -17.65
C VAL A 62 2.39 9.86 -18.70
N TYR A 63 2.29 8.55 -18.56
CA TYR A 63 1.55 7.67 -19.47
C TYR A 63 0.62 6.77 -18.68
N THR A 64 -0.62 6.65 -19.11
CA THR A 64 -1.48 5.57 -18.68
C THR A 64 -1.14 4.33 -19.48
N ILE A 65 -0.89 3.22 -18.79
CA ILE A 65 -0.66 1.90 -19.38
C ILE A 65 -2.01 1.19 -19.47
N ILE A 66 -2.39 0.78 -20.66
CA ILE A 66 -3.68 0.19 -20.96
C ILE A 66 -3.46 -1.14 -21.68
N TYR A 67 -4.29 -2.12 -21.43
CA TYR A 67 -4.40 -3.36 -22.22
C TYR A 67 -5.86 -3.73 -22.48
N MET A 68 -6.08 -4.61 -23.46
CA MET A 68 -7.39 -5.12 -23.79
C MET A 68 -7.63 -6.46 -23.11
N ASP A 69 -8.72 -6.57 -22.35
CA ASP A 69 -9.23 -7.82 -21.81
C ASP A 69 -10.55 -8.13 -22.52
N GLY A 70 -10.46 -8.94 -23.58
CA GLY A 70 -11.55 -9.09 -24.54
C GLY A 70 -11.89 -7.77 -25.22
N ASP A 71 -13.14 -7.32 -25.08
CA ASP A 71 -13.61 -6.03 -25.62
C ASP A 71 -13.43 -4.85 -24.61
N ASN A 72 -12.93 -5.14 -23.40
CA ASN A 72 -12.79 -4.13 -22.36
C ASN A 72 -11.37 -3.54 -22.35
N GLN A 73 -11.32 -2.21 -22.29
CA GLN A 73 -10.08 -1.49 -22.04
C GLN A 73 -9.82 -1.42 -20.53
N VAL A 74 -8.66 -1.95 -20.11
CA VAL A 74 -8.27 -2.01 -18.68
C VAL A 74 -7.04 -1.15 -18.45
N GLU A 75 -7.13 -0.23 -17.49
CA GLU A 75 -5.99 0.56 -17.04
C GLU A 75 -5.13 -0.28 -16.09
N PHE A 76 -3.93 -0.65 -16.54
CA PHE A 76 -2.96 -1.40 -15.76
C PHE A 76 -2.26 -0.54 -14.70
N GLY A 77 -1.91 0.69 -15.05
CA GLY A 77 -1.19 1.60 -14.18
C GLY A 77 -0.66 2.83 -14.91
N GLN A 78 0.33 3.47 -14.32
CA GLN A 78 0.97 4.65 -14.88
C GLN A 78 2.48 4.51 -14.93
N LEU A 79 3.08 4.91 -16.05
CA LEU A 79 4.52 5.07 -16.23
C LEU A 79 4.86 6.56 -16.16
N LYS A 80 5.93 6.92 -15.42
CA LYS A 80 6.30 8.31 -15.12
C LYS A 80 7.80 8.49 -15.18
N PHE A 81 8.25 9.59 -15.76
CA PHE A 81 9.66 10.00 -15.73
C PHE A 81 9.82 11.51 -15.96
N ASN A 82 11.05 12.01 -15.95
CA ASN A 82 11.37 13.43 -16.06
C ASN A 82 10.62 14.26 -15.02
N ILE A 83 11.07 14.18 -13.75
CA ILE A 83 10.51 14.96 -12.66
C ILE A 83 10.63 16.45 -13.03
N GLY A 84 9.49 17.17 -12.93
CA GLY A 84 9.44 18.59 -13.30
C GLY A 84 10.26 19.50 -12.39
N LYS A 85 10.27 20.79 -12.67
CA LYS A 85 11.13 21.85 -12.09
C LYS A 85 11.25 21.93 -10.56
N VAL A 86 10.43 21.20 -9.81
CA VAL A 86 10.42 21.20 -8.34
C VAL A 86 11.39 20.17 -7.74
N ALA A 87 11.87 19.22 -8.53
CA ALA A 87 12.81 18.22 -8.07
C ALA A 87 14.25 18.70 -8.23
N ASN A 88 15.07 18.46 -7.21
CA ASN A 88 16.51 18.74 -7.28
C ASN A 88 17.12 17.91 -8.43
N PRO A 89 17.65 18.56 -9.50
CA PRO A 89 18.22 17.86 -10.63
C PRO A 89 19.37 16.91 -10.25
N ASN A 90 20.00 17.11 -9.09
CA ASN A 90 21.08 16.25 -8.61
C ASN A 90 20.60 14.88 -8.08
N ASN A 91 19.29 14.67 -7.91
CA ASN A 91 18.72 13.39 -7.49
C ASN A 91 18.19 12.55 -8.68
N LEU A 92 18.34 13.02 -9.90
CA LEU A 92 17.74 12.37 -11.08
C LEU A 92 18.54 11.18 -11.61
N HIS A 93 19.81 11.07 -11.25
CA HIS A 93 20.71 10.09 -11.85
C HIS A 93 21.70 9.52 -10.82
N ASP A 94 21.38 8.38 -10.24
CA ASP A 94 22.43 7.50 -9.75
C ASP A 94 23.08 6.87 -10.99
N ASN A 95 24.35 7.11 -11.21
CA ASN A 95 25.16 6.59 -12.34
C ASN A 95 24.82 7.10 -13.75
N GLY A 96 24.03 8.16 -13.91
CA GLY A 96 23.76 8.78 -15.21
C GLY A 96 22.65 8.13 -16.04
N ASN A 97 22.03 7.05 -15.60
CA ASN A 97 20.89 6.45 -16.29
C ASN A 97 19.58 7.12 -15.89
N PRO A 98 18.69 7.43 -16.86
CA PRO A 98 17.34 7.94 -16.54
C PRO A 98 16.55 6.93 -15.70
N LYS A 99 15.71 7.46 -14.81
CA LYS A 99 14.82 6.62 -13.98
C LYS A 99 13.37 6.76 -14.43
N VAL A 100 12.68 5.62 -14.39
CA VAL A 100 11.27 5.48 -14.75
C VAL A 100 10.53 4.83 -13.60
N TRP A 101 9.38 5.37 -13.22
CA TRP A 101 8.51 4.82 -12.20
C TRP A 101 7.28 4.22 -12.84
N ILE A 102 6.95 2.99 -12.47
CA ILE A 102 5.68 2.35 -12.83
C ILE A 102 4.88 2.15 -11.55
N SER A 103 3.69 2.80 -11.50
CA SER A 103 2.73 2.66 -10.41
C SER A 103 1.57 1.81 -10.92
N LEU A 104 1.28 0.68 -10.26
CA LEU A 104 0.16 -0.18 -10.65
C LEU A 104 -1.17 0.43 -10.23
N ASN A 105 -2.20 0.24 -11.07
CA ASN A 105 -3.57 0.51 -10.68
C ASN A 105 -3.99 -0.52 -9.61
N ASN A 106 -4.75 -0.08 -8.64
CA ASN A 106 -5.23 -0.95 -7.56
C ASN A 106 -6.04 -2.14 -8.09
N GLN A 107 -6.83 -1.97 -9.15
CA GLN A 107 -7.58 -3.06 -9.78
C GLN A 107 -6.67 -4.18 -10.30
N SER A 108 -5.55 -3.83 -10.94
CA SER A 108 -4.57 -4.81 -11.46
C SER A 108 -3.94 -5.66 -10.35
N LEU A 109 -3.84 -5.11 -9.13
CA LEU A 109 -3.36 -5.86 -7.95
C LEU A 109 -4.39 -6.88 -7.45
N TYR A 110 -5.71 -6.60 -7.62
CA TYR A 110 -6.79 -7.51 -7.23
C TYR A 110 -7.09 -8.58 -8.28
N SER A 111 -6.84 -8.31 -9.57
CA SER A 111 -6.96 -9.29 -10.66
C SER A 111 -5.74 -10.20 -10.80
N ASN A 112 -4.69 -9.99 -10.02
CA ASN A 112 -3.38 -10.66 -10.08
C ASN A 112 -2.62 -10.39 -11.40
N ASP A 113 -2.85 -9.24 -12.02
CA ASP A 113 -2.17 -8.86 -13.26
C ASP A 113 -0.76 -8.26 -13.04
N GLN A 114 -0.32 -8.17 -11.77
CA GLN A 114 0.99 -7.61 -11.42
C GLN A 114 2.17 -8.30 -12.12
N TYR A 115 2.02 -9.52 -12.61
CA TYR A 115 3.05 -10.21 -13.39
C TYR A 115 3.37 -9.51 -14.71
N TYR A 116 2.42 -8.75 -15.27
CA TYR A 116 2.66 -7.94 -16.47
C TYR A 116 3.68 -6.82 -16.25
N LEU A 117 3.90 -6.40 -15.01
CA LEU A 117 4.93 -5.38 -14.69
C LEU A 117 6.30 -5.77 -15.25
N GLY A 118 6.68 -7.02 -15.05
CA GLY A 118 7.94 -7.52 -15.55
C GLY A 118 8.01 -7.61 -17.07
N PHE A 119 6.92 -8.03 -17.68
CA PHE A 119 6.82 -8.05 -19.14
C PHE A 119 6.98 -6.63 -19.71
N ILE A 120 6.23 -5.65 -19.21
CA ILE A 120 6.28 -4.24 -19.65
C ILE A 120 7.69 -3.69 -19.45
N ALA A 121 8.29 -3.89 -18.28
CA ALA A 121 9.65 -3.43 -18.00
C ALA A 121 10.67 -4.02 -18.99
N THR A 122 10.61 -5.33 -19.22
CA THR A 122 11.50 -6.02 -20.17
C THR A 122 11.33 -5.49 -21.59
N LYS A 123 10.09 -5.31 -22.04
CA LYS A 123 9.79 -4.78 -23.39
C LYS A 123 10.25 -3.33 -23.58
N LEU A 124 10.18 -2.53 -22.52
CA LEU A 124 10.68 -1.16 -22.54
C LEU A 124 12.21 -1.04 -22.36
N GLY A 125 12.92 -2.16 -22.14
CA GLY A 125 14.35 -2.16 -21.86
C GLY A 125 14.70 -1.52 -20.51
N LEU A 126 13.84 -1.72 -19.50
CA LEU A 126 14.00 -1.20 -18.16
C LEU A 126 14.57 -2.28 -17.23
N GLU A 127 15.50 -1.88 -16.38
CA GLU A 127 16.12 -2.73 -15.35
C GLU A 127 15.60 -2.34 -13.96
N PRO A 128 15.26 -3.32 -13.09
CA PRO A 128 14.77 -3.03 -11.74
C PRO A 128 15.80 -2.27 -10.92
N HIS A 129 15.37 -1.19 -10.26
CA HIS A 129 16.21 -0.42 -9.35
C HIS A 129 15.75 -0.56 -7.89
N ASN A 130 14.50 -0.18 -7.58
CA ASN A 130 13.95 -0.34 -6.23
C ASN A 130 12.41 -0.33 -6.21
N ILE A 131 11.80 -0.77 -5.10
CA ILE A 131 10.40 -0.43 -4.79
C ILE A 131 10.40 0.97 -4.15
N THR A 132 9.66 1.89 -4.76
CA THR A 132 9.54 3.26 -4.25
C THR A 132 8.52 3.34 -3.12
N THR A 133 7.34 2.70 -3.32
CA THR A 133 6.28 2.60 -2.30
C THR A 133 5.60 1.24 -2.38
N LEU A 134 5.19 0.73 -1.21
CA LEU A 134 4.46 -0.51 -1.06
C LEU A 134 3.43 -0.35 0.06
N ASP A 135 2.15 -0.50 -0.28
CA ASP A 135 1.08 -0.57 0.71
C ASP A 135 0.65 -2.03 0.86
N LEU A 136 0.83 -2.54 2.07
CA LEU A 136 0.37 -3.87 2.45
C LEU A 136 -0.92 -3.75 3.25
N CYS A 137 -1.90 -4.60 2.97
CA CYS A 137 -3.16 -4.57 3.69
C CYS A 137 -3.64 -5.95 4.12
N LEU A 138 -4.43 -5.96 5.21
CA LEU A 138 -5.16 -7.12 5.68
C LEU A 138 -6.61 -6.72 6.00
N ASP A 139 -7.55 -7.45 5.42
CA ASP A 139 -8.98 -7.22 5.60
C ASP A 139 -9.57 -8.14 6.65
N THR A 140 -10.49 -7.59 7.48
CA THR A 140 -11.16 -8.29 8.57
C THR A 140 -12.67 -7.99 8.59
N SER A 141 -13.46 -8.87 9.21
CA SER A 141 -14.91 -8.67 9.40
C SER A 141 -15.28 -7.92 10.69
N PHE A 142 -14.31 -7.52 11.49
CA PHE A 142 -14.52 -6.80 12.76
C PHE A 142 -13.80 -5.46 12.76
N ASN A 143 -14.30 -4.51 13.56
CA ASN A 143 -13.80 -3.14 13.60
C ASN A 143 -12.45 -3.04 14.30
N VAL A 144 -11.36 -3.13 13.51
CA VAL A 144 -9.97 -3.03 13.98
C VAL A 144 -9.68 -1.64 14.54
N SER A 145 -10.23 -0.59 13.95
CA SER A 145 -10.03 0.80 14.42
C SER A 145 -10.54 0.98 15.85
N ARG A 146 -11.72 0.43 16.14
CA ARG A 146 -12.28 0.43 17.50
C ARG A 146 -11.41 -0.38 18.46
N LEU A 147 -11.00 -1.57 18.03
CA LEU A 147 -10.13 -2.43 18.83
C LEU A 147 -8.81 -1.75 19.16
N LEU A 148 -8.15 -1.14 18.17
CA LEU A 148 -6.90 -0.42 18.33
C LEU A 148 -7.06 0.75 19.31
N ARG A 149 -8.10 1.57 19.15
CA ARG A 149 -8.42 2.68 20.08
C ARG A 149 -8.66 2.19 21.50
N GLN A 150 -9.38 1.06 21.68
CA GLN A 150 -9.62 0.46 22.99
C GLN A 150 -8.31 0.02 23.65
N HIS A 151 -7.40 -0.63 22.91
CA HIS A 151 -6.09 -1.04 23.45
C HIS A 151 -5.23 0.16 23.86
N ILE A 152 -5.18 1.20 23.02
CA ILE A 152 -4.42 2.44 23.33
C ILE A 152 -4.93 3.09 24.62
N ARG A 153 -6.25 3.08 24.87
CA ARG A 153 -6.88 3.72 26.03
C ARG A 153 -6.99 2.81 27.28
N ASN A 154 -6.78 1.52 27.13
CA ASN A 154 -6.93 0.58 28.23
C ASN A 154 -5.80 0.75 29.28
N LYS A 155 -6.16 1.08 30.52
CA LYS A 155 -5.20 1.28 31.62
C LYS A 155 -4.41 0.03 32.02
N PHE A 156 -4.90 -1.14 31.72
CA PHE A 156 -4.24 -2.42 32.02
C PHE A 156 -3.28 -2.86 30.91
N ILE A 157 -3.42 -2.31 29.71
CA ILE A 157 -2.56 -2.62 28.56
C ILE A 157 -1.45 -1.60 28.45
N THR A 158 -0.21 -2.05 28.37
CA THR A 158 0.93 -1.20 28.05
C THR A 158 1.02 -1.01 26.56
N THR A 159 0.89 0.23 26.10
CA THR A 159 1.13 0.61 24.70
C THR A 159 2.59 1.04 24.53
N ILE A 160 3.26 0.49 23.51
CA ILE A 160 4.62 0.85 23.11
C ILE A 160 4.51 1.44 21.70
N LEU A 161 4.80 2.72 21.57
CA LEU A 161 4.74 3.49 20.32
C LEU A 161 6.16 3.84 19.88
N ASN A 162 6.54 3.43 18.67
CA ASN A 162 7.89 3.67 18.15
C ASN A 162 9.00 3.24 19.13
N GLY A 163 8.85 2.05 19.72
CA GLY A 163 9.78 1.50 20.69
C GLY A 163 9.70 2.12 22.10
N THR A 164 8.90 3.18 22.32
CA THR A 164 8.80 3.89 23.60
C THR A 164 7.48 3.61 24.31
N LYS A 165 7.54 3.27 25.60
CA LYS A 165 6.33 3.06 26.42
C LYS A 165 5.54 4.37 26.57
N VAL A 166 4.24 4.31 26.24
CA VAL A 166 3.31 5.41 26.43
C VAL A 166 2.97 5.54 27.92
N LYS A 167 3.43 6.61 28.58
CA LYS A 167 3.20 6.85 30.02
C LYS A 167 1.83 7.47 30.28
N ASP A 168 1.48 8.55 29.56
CA ASP A 168 0.18 9.20 29.64
C ASP A 168 -0.67 8.84 28.42
N ARG A 169 -1.79 8.22 28.66
CA ARG A 169 -2.73 7.72 27.62
C ARG A 169 -3.76 8.74 27.20
N ASN A 170 -3.94 9.79 28.00
CA ASN A 170 -4.87 10.87 27.71
C ASN A 170 -4.19 12.05 27.03
N ALA A 171 -2.85 12.07 27.04
CA ALA A 171 -2.11 13.10 26.30
C ALA A 171 -2.30 12.94 24.80
N ASP A 172 -2.55 14.05 24.13
CA ASP A 172 -2.56 14.10 22.68
C ASP A 172 -1.20 13.69 22.14
N ARG A 173 -1.21 12.76 21.18
CA ARG A 173 0.00 12.27 20.56
C ARG A 173 -0.07 12.55 19.07
N PRO A 174 0.83 13.38 18.57
CA PRO A 174 0.84 13.74 17.16
C PRO A 174 1.05 12.50 16.24
N GLU A 175 1.66 11.44 16.78
CA GLU A 175 1.84 10.18 16.04
C GLU A 175 0.53 9.40 15.84
N ILE A 176 -0.51 9.67 16.65
CA ILE A 176 -1.79 8.97 16.58
C ILE A 176 -2.90 9.97 16.27
N THR A 177 -3.54 9.79 15.12
CA THR A 177 -4.70 10.60 14.74
C THR A 177 -5.95 9.76 14.62
N TYR A 178 -7.05 10.33 15.08
CA TYR A 178 -8.40 9.75 14.98
C TYR A 178 -9.25 10.63 14.09
N THR A 179 -9.79 10.05 13.03
CA THR A 179 -10.73 10.74 12.13
C THR A 179 -12.08 10.04 12.18
N PHE A 180 -13.15 10.84 12.31
CA PHE A 180 -14.52 10.36 12.38
C PHE A 180 -15.27 10.90 11.16
N SER A 181 -15.88 10.02 10.37
CA SER A 181 -16.64 10.43 9.18
C SER A 181 -18.12 10.34 9.42
N GLY A 182 -18.78 11.52 9.54
CA GLY A 182 -20.22 11.74 9.30
C GLY A 182 -21.25 10.97 10.14
N SER A 183 -20.91 10.39 11.28
CA SER A 183 -21.87 9.64 12.10
C SER A 183 -21.98 10.17 13.53
N LEU A 184 -23.21 10.18 14.07
CA LEU A 184 -23.48 10.40 15.50
C LEU A 184 -22.87 9.26 16.36
N ASP A 185 -22.73 8.06 15.80
CA ASP A 185 -21.95 6.98 16.40
C ASP A 185 -20.48 7.17 16.06
N LYS A 186 -19.74 7.80 16.94
CA LYS A 186 -18.32 8.17 16.80
C LYS A 186 -17.38 6.98 16.56
N ASP A 187 -17.82 5.74 16.77
CA ASP A 187 -16.99 4.55 16.56
C ASP A 187 -17.30 3.82 15.24
N LYS A 188 -18.39 4.18 14.55
CA LYS A 188 -18.86 3.47 13.34
C LYS A 188 -17.93 3.66 12.15
N TYR A 189 -17.46 4.89 11.93
CA TYR A 189 -16.58 5.24 10.81
C TYR A 189 -15.26 5.84 11.32
N LEU A 190 -14.71 5.20 12.34
CA LEU A 190 -13.44 5.60 12.92
C LEU A 190 -12.29 5.15 12.04
N THR A 191 -11.47 6.09 11.59
CA THR A 191 -10.15 5.85 11.04
C THR A 191 -9.09 6.15 12.10
N VAL A 192 -8.15 5.24 12.30
CA VAL A 192 -7.00 5.44 13.17
C VAL A 192 -5.74 5.41 12.32
N ASN A 193 -4.96 6.48 12.38
CA ASN A 193 -3.64 6.54 11.78
C ASN A 193 -2.58 6.58 12.87
N VAL A 194 -1.57 5.74 12.74
CA VAL A 194 -0.38 5.74 13.61
C VAL A 194 0.86 5.88 12.73
N LYS A 195 1.67 6.91 13.02
CA LYS A 195 2.85 7.23 12.22
C LYS A 195 4.12 7.04 13.04
N GLN A 196 5.15 6.53 12.42
CA GLN A 196 6.49 6.64 12.98
C GLN A 196 6.95 8.10 13.02
N ARG A 197 7.83 8.44 13.98
CA ARG A 197 8.34 9.81 14.13
C ARG A 197 9.04 10.32 12.87
N ASN A 198 9.74 9.44 12.15
CA ASN A 198 10.38 9.80 10.90
C ASN A 198 9.34 10.16 9.82
N ALA A 199 8.22 9.44 9.73
CA ALA A 199 7.12 9.76 8.81
C ALA A 199 6.43 11.09 9.09
N MET A 200 6.59 11.63 10.30
CA MET A 200 6.07 12.96 10.64
C MET A 200 7.00 14.11 10.23
N LYS A 201 8.30 13.85 10.21
CA LYS A 201 9.32 14.84 9.82
C LYS A 201 9.54 14.86 8.31
N ASP A 202 9.52 13.69 7.71
CA ASP A 202 9.75 13.49 6.27
C ASP A 202 8.74 12.46 5.77
N LYS A 203 7.85 12.88 4.85
CA LYS A 203 6.82 12.01 4.27
C LYS A 203 7.39 10.88 3.41
N THR A 204 8.67 10.95 3.06
CA THR A 204 9.38 9.92 2.28
C THR A 204 10.04 8.86 3.16
N ARG A 205 9.90 8.95 4.48
CA ARG A 205 10.50 8.03 5.45
C ARG A 205 9.52 7.63 6.55
N GLY A 206 9.75 6.44 7.08
CA GLY A 206 8.98 5.90 8.19
C GLY A 206 7.67 5.24 7.75
N VAL A 207 7.17 4.39 8.63
CA VAL A 207 5.98 3.59 8.43
C VAL A 207 4.74 4.34 8.87
N THR A 208 3.67 4.23 8.10
CA THR A 208 2.32 4.67 8.49
C THR A 208 1.39 3.46 8.56
N LEU A 209 0.74 3.29 9.70
CA LEU A 209 -0.35 2.34 9.91
C LEU A 209 -1.68 3.08 9.81
N THR A 210 -2.60 2.56 9.01
CA THR A 210 -3.97 3.06 8.91
C THR A 210 -4.96 1.92 9.13
N THR A 211 -6.01 2.16 9.95
CA THR A 211 -7.13 1.24 10.09
C THR A 211 -8.44 1.97 9.88
N TYR A 212 -9.37 1.38 9.10
CA TYR A 212 -10.63 2.04 8.73
C TYR A 212 -11.71 1.06 8.25
N ASP A 213 -12.94 1.58 8.08
CA ASP A 213 -14.05 0.86 7.47
C ASP A 213 -13.92 0.92 5.94
N LYS A 214 -13.36 -0.16 5.36
CA LYS A 214 -13.13 -0.27 3.92
C LYS A 214 -14.43 -0.37 3.13
N LEU A 215 -15.46 -1.03 3.69
CA LEU A 215 -16.76 -1.12 3.03
C LEU A 215 -17.43 0.25 2.90
N ALA A 216 -17.36 1.06 3.95
CA ALA A 216 -17.85 2.42 3.93
C ALA A 216 -17.07 3.32 2.97
N GLU A 217 -15.74 3.15 2.91
CA GLU A 217 -14.88 3.87 1.97
C GLU A 217 -15.24 3.54 0.52
N ILE A 218 -15.43 2.27 0.18
CA ILE A 218 -15.84 1.84 -1.17
C ILE A 218 -17.20 2.47 -1.53
N ARG A 219 -18.19 2.39 -0.63
CA ARG A 219 -19.56 2.84 -0.91
C ARG A 219 -19.70 4.34 -0.99
N ASN A 220 -18.95 5.09 -0.19
CA ASN A 220 -19.16 6.53 -0.02
C ASN A 220 -18.11 7.40 -0.73
N SER A 221 -16.97 6.83 -1.12
CA SER A 221 -15.83 7.62 -1.60
C SER A 221 -15.17 7.09 -2.86
N SER A 222 -14.68 5.84 -2.86
CA SER A 222 -13.83 5.37 -3.95
C SER A 222 -14.58 4.67 -5.09
N GLY A 223 -15.73 4.05 -4.80
CA GLY A 223 -16.47 3.27 -5.79
C GLY A 223 -15.75 2.01 -6.30
N LYS A 224 -14.69 1.55 -5.61
CA LYS A 224 -13.85 0.42 -6.02
C LYS A 224 -14.54 -0.93 -5.81
N ASN A 225 -15.65 -1.17 -6.55
CA ASN A 225 -16.49 -2.36 -6.40
C ASN A 225 -15.75 -3.67 -6.72
N TYR A 226 -14.73 -3.65 -7.59
CA TYR A 226 -13.88 -4.81 -7.88
C TYR A 226 -13.25 -5.43 -6.62
N ILE A 227 -13.06 -4.65 -5.53
CA ILE A 227 -12.62 -5.18 -4.24
C ILE A 227 -13.70 -6.09 -3.64
N LEU A 228 -14.98 -5.73 -3.78
CA LEU A 228 -16.10 -6.57 -3.32
C LEU A 228 -16.22 -7.83 -4.16
N ASP A 229 -16.04 -7.72 -5.47
CA ASP A 229 -16.07 -8.84 -6.42
C ASP A 229 -14.95 -9.85 -6.14
N TYR A 230 -13.78 -9.37 -5.71
CA TYR A 230 -12.65 -10.21 -5.29
C TYR A 230 -13.04 -11.19 -4.17
N TYR A 231 -13.92 -10.80 -3.25
CA TYR A 231 -14.37 -11.67 -2.16
C TYR A 231 -15.44 -12.68 -2.57
N LYS A 232 -16.03 -12.53 -3.75
CA LYS A 232 -17.06 -13.46 -4.34
C LYS A 232 -18.31 -13.69 -3.47
N GLU A 233 -18.45 -13.01 -2.34
CA GLU A 233 -19.58 -13.10 -1.42
C GLU A 233 -20.03 -11.72 -0.98
N PRO A 234 -21.34 -11.50 -0.73
CA PRO A 234 -21.82 -10.24 -0.16
C PRO A 234 -21.18 -9.99 1.22
N LEU A 235 -20.51 -8.87 1.35
CA LEU A 235 -19.87 -8.48 2.61
C LEU A 235 -20.78 -7.52 3.38
N GLU A 236 -21.13 -7.87 4.61
CA GLU A 236 -21.83 -6.98 5.54
C GLU A 236 -20.87 -5.99 6.22
N ARG A 237 -19.61 -6.40 6.39
CA ARG A 237 -18.55 -5.63 7.07
C ARG A 237 -17.21 -5.94 6.44
N LEU A 238 -16.43 -4.90 6.21
CA LEU A 238 -15.06 -5.00 5.73
C LEU A 238 -14.24 -3.88 6.36
N TYR A 239 -13.33 -4.23 7.24
CA TYR A 239 -12.39 -3.31 7.87
C TYR A 239 -10.99 -3.64 7.39
N ARG A 240 -10.20 -2.62 7.15
CA ARG A 240 -8.85 -2.76 6.61
C ARG A 240 -7.82 -2.22 7.59
N THR A 241 -6.72 -2.96 7.68
CA THR A 241 -5.46 -2.51 8.27
C THR A 241 -4.44 -2.38 7.16
N GLU A 242 -3.90 -1.20 6.98
CA GLU A 242 -2.88 -0.90 5.96
C GLU A 242 -1.57 -0.48 6.61
N VAL A 243 -0.47 -0.89 6.00
CA VAL A 243 0.88 -0.43 6.31
C VAL A 243 1.47 0.16 5.04
N HIS A 244 1.74 1.47 5.08
CA HIS A 244 2.42 2.18 4.02
C HIS A 244 3.91 2.20 4.27
N LEU A 245 4.69 1.71 3.29
CA LEU A 245 6.14 1.60 3.31
C LEU A 245 6.74 2.40 2.16
N ASN A 246 7.80 3.15 2.48
CA ASN A 246 8.64 3.81 1.50
C ASN A 246 9.90 2.98 1.21
N ASN A 247 10.65 3.38 0.20
CA ASN A 247 11.86 2.67 -0.22
C ASN A 247 12.85 2.38 0.92
N ALA A 248 13.05 3.33 1.83
CA ALA A 248 14.01 3.19 2.94
C ALA A 248 13.63 2.03 3.87
N GLU A 249 12.35 1.93 4.25
CA GLU A 249 11.84 0.89 5.15
C GLU A 249 11.83 -0.48 4.48
N ILE A 250 11.49 -0.53 3.19
CA ILE A 250 11.51 -1.75 2.39
C ILE A 250 12.93 -2.27 2.26
N LYS A 251 13.88 -1.38 1.92
CA LYS A 251 15.30 -1.72 1.80
C LYS A 251 15.87 -2.20 3.13
N GLU A 252 15.67 -1.47 4.22
CA GLU A 252 16.14 -1.86 5.56
C GLU A 252 15.63 -3.24 5.95
N TYR A 253 14.33 -3.53 5.68
CA TYR A 253 13.75 -4.83 5.96
C TYR A 253 14.41 -5.95 5.15
N LEU A 254 14.58 -5.78 3.84
CA LEU A 254 15.18 -6.78 2.95
C LEU A 254 16.66 -7.01 3.28
N ASP A 255 17.43 -5.92 3.46
CA ASP A 255 18.86 -5.98 3.82
C ASP A 255 19.07 -6.72 5.16
N SER A 256 18.19 -6.50 6.15
CA SER A 256 18.26 -7.15 7.46
C SER A 256 18.06 -8.67 7.40
N ARG A 257 17.54 -9.20 6.30
CA ARG A 257 17.31 -10.62 6.03
C ARG A 257 18.20 -11.20 4.96
N GLY A 258 19.10 -10.40 4.39
CA GLY A 258 19.95 -10.81 3.27
C GLY A 258 19.16 -11.10 1.99
N LEU A 259 17.96 -10.48 1.85
CA LEU A 259 17.11 -10.62 0.67
C LEU A 259 17.39 -9.48 -0.31
N PHE A 260 17.53 -9.81 -1.57
CA PHE A 260 17.58 -8.83 -2.64
C PHE A 260 16.18 -8.56 -3.15
N PHE A 261 15.93 -7.29 -3.50
CA PHE A 261 14.67 -6.94 -4.14
C PHE A 261 14.56 -7.63 -5.50
N ASN A 262 13.54 -8.47 -5.61
CA ASN A 262 13.06 -8.97 -6.88
C ASN A 262 11.54 -8.92 -6.88
N TYR A 263 10.94 -8.01 -7.63
CA TYR A 263 9.48 -7.84 -7.68
C TYR A 263 8.72 -9.05 -8.27
N TYR A 264 9.43 -9.98 -8.91
CA TYR A 264 8.87 -11.29 -9.33
C TYR A 264 8.79 -12.31 -8.20
N MET A 265 9.53 -12.11 -7.11
CA MET A 265 9.65 -13.08 -6.01
C MET A 265 9.02 -12.59 -4.70
N ILE A 266 8.14 -11.58 -4.76
CA ILE A 266 7.38 -11.17 -3.58
C ILE A 266 6.30 -12.23 -3.35
N ASP A 267 6.60 -13.24 -2.55
CA ASP A 267 5.64 -14.27 -2.17
C ASP A 267 4.72 -13.85 -1.03
N GLU A 268 3.63 -14.58 -0.83
CA GLU A 268 2.63 -14.27 0.22
C GLU A 268 3.24 -14.35 1.63
N ALA A 269 4.17 -15.25 1.87
CA ALA A 269 4.81 -15.41 3.17
C ALA A 269 5.73 -14.23 3.50
N LEU A 270 6.49 -13.74 2.51
CA LEU A 270 7.30 -12.54 2.65
C LEU A 270 6.46 -11.30 2.91
N LEU A 271 5.34 -11.13 2.18
CA LEU A 271 4.43 -10.00 2.40
C LEU A 271 3.84 -10.03 3.82
N GLU A 272 3.44 -11.22 4.28
CA GLU A 272 2.89 -11.39 5.62
C GLU A 272 3.91 -11.07 6.71
N GLU A 273 5.13 -11.59 6.60
CA GLU A 273 6.19 -11.33 7.55
C GLU A 273 6.55 -9.84 7.59
N MET A 274 6.68 -9.19 6.42
CA MET A 274 6.95 -7.76 6.30
C MET A 274 5.81 -6.93 6.93
N PHE A 275 4.56 -7.28 6.68
CA PHE A 275 3.40 -6.60 7.24
C PHE A 275 3.41 -6.60 8.77
N PHE A 276 3.56 -7.77 9.39
CA PHE A 276 3.58 -7.88 10.85
C PHE A 276 4.83 -7.28 11.48
N TYR A 277 5.98 -7.38 10.83
CA TYR A 277 7.20 -6.71 11.28
C TYR A 277 6.99 -5.20 11.40
N HIS A 278 6.45 -4.57 10.38
CA HIS A 278 6.22 -3.13 10.37
C HIS A 278 5.08 -2.69 11.28
N LEU A 279 4.01 -3.45 11.43
CA LEU A 279 3.01 -3.21 12.47
C LEU A 279 3.63 -3.13 13.85
N ASN A 280 4.48 -4.11 14.19
CA ASN A 280 5.17 -4.18 15.48
C ASN A 280 6.20 -3.06 15.66
N SER A 281 6.79 -2.54 14.58
CA SER A 281 7.72 -1.41 14.65
C SER A 281 7.03 -0.09 15.00
N VAL A 282 5.77 0.09 14.53
CA VAL A 282 4.98 1.31 14.77
C VAL A 282 4.34 1.29 16.15
N ILE A 283 3.59 0.21 16.48
CA ILE A 283 2.86 0.12 17.75
C ILE A 283 2.76 -1.33 18.23
N ARG A 284 3.00 -1.55 19.52
CA ARG A 284 2.89 -2.83 20.19
C ARG A 284 2.11 -2.70 21.49
N PHE A 285 1.55 -3.83 21.93
CA PHE A 285 0.78 -3.90 23.16
C PHE A 285 1.29 -5.02 24.06
N LYS A 286 1.23 -4.80 25.40
CA LYS A 286 1.55 -5.82 26.40
C LYS A 286 0.48 -5.85 27.47
N ASP A 287 0.10 -7.06 27.89
CA ASP A 287 -0.66 -7.32 29.12
C ASP A 287 0.34 -7.83 30.17
N GLY A 288 0.65 -7.00 31.15
CA GLY A 288 1.73 -7.28 32.09
C GLY A 288 3.08 -7.48 31.36
N ARG A 289 3.60 -8.72 31.41
CA ARG A 289 4.84 -9.12 30.73
C ARG A 289 4.60 -9.77 29.36
N GLN A 290 3.37 -10.13 29.05
CA GLN A 290 3.02 -10.86 27.83
C GLN A 290 2.78 -9.89 26.67
N ASP A 291 3.42 -10.15 25.52
CA ASP A 291 3.13 -9.41 24.28
C ASP A 291 1.78 -9.82 23.70
N ILE A 292 0.96 -8.82 23.35
CA ILE A 292 -0.26 -9.02 22.58
C ILE A 292 0.15 -8.94 21.11
N ARG A 293 0.19 -10.08 20.43
CA ARG A 293 0.63 -10.18 19.05
C ARG A 293 -0.43 -9.64 18.11
N TRP A 294 0.01 -8.97 17.04
CA TRP A 294 -0.86 -8.43 16.00
C TRP A 294 -1.67 -9.52 15.29
N GLU A 295 -1.09 -10.71 15.11
CA GLU A 295 -1.77 -11.87 14.52
C GLU A 295 -3.04 -12.22 15.32
N HIS A 296 -2.97 -12.19 16.64
CA HIS A 296 -4.14 -12.41 17.51
C HIS A 296 -5.12 -11.26 17.42
N LEU A 297 -4.64 -9.99 17.41
CA LEU A 297 -5.51 -8.82 17.30
C LEU A 297 -6.28 -8.82 15.97
N LEU A 298 -5.67 -9.29 14.88
CA LEU A 298 -6.29 -9.38 13.57
C LEU A 298 -7.02 -10.72 13.36
N GLY A 299 -7.18 -11.53 14.43
CA GLY A 299 -7.96 -12.78 14.44
C GLY A 299 -7.31 -13.89 13.62
N ARG A 300 -6.00 -13.86 13.45
CA ARG A 300 -5.21 -15.00 13.01
C ARG A 300 -4.87 -15.85 14.22
N VAL A 301 -5.58 -16.95 14.36
CA VAL A 301 -5.23 -18.01 15.31
C VAL A 301 -4.51 -19.05 14.46
N SER A 302 -3.24 -19.29 14.75
CA SER A 302 -2.49 -20.45 14.26
C SER A 302 -3.08 -21.74 14.76
#